data_aa8183e2ca05afbc5c57851940b0678b
#
_entry.id   aa8183e2ca05afbc5c57851940b0678b
#
_cell.length_a   1.000
_cell.length_b   1.000
_cell.length_c   1.000
_cell.angle_alpha   90.00
_cell.angle_beta   90.00
_cell.angle_gamma   90.00
#
_symmetry.space_group_name_H-M   'P 1'
#
loop_
_entity.id
_entity.type
_entity.pdbx_description
1 polymer ?
#
loop_
_entity_poly.entity_id
_entity_poly.type
_entity_poly.pdbx_seq_one_letter_code
_entity_poly.pdbx_strand_id
1 'polypeptide(L)'
;MTTRFSLLLQQSPFAGQSFASALQFARAALAQGYLLEQIFLYEDAVLAVQPGIDLPADEPDLAAQLASFCQQQQIPLLYCVTAAEKRGVFSDINADAKADKSANANSPFIAAGLAEFAMRLTGTKVVQF
;
A
#
# COMPACT_ATOMS: atom_id res chain seq x y z
N MET A 1 -14.39 -22.10 5.82
CA MET A 1 -13.21 -21.25 6.01
C MET A 1 -13.30 -20.03 5.11
N THR A 2 -13.01 -18.87 5.68
CA THR A 2 -13.06 -17.63 4.92
C THR A 2 -11.81 -17.48 4.06
N THR A 3 -11.98 -17.21 2.77
CA THR A 3 -10.86 -16.95 1.89
C THR A 3 -10.21 -15.62 2.22
N ARG A 4 -8.89 -15.61 2.29
CA ARG A 4 -8.10 -14.41 2.53
C ARG A 4 -7.20 -14.15 1.33
N PHE A 5 -7.03 -12.89 1.00
CA PHE A 5 -6.19 -12.47 -0.11
C PHE A 5 -5.03 -11.62 0.38
N SER A 6 -3.88 -11.78 -0.27
CA SER A 6 -2.76 -10.85 -0.19
C SER A 6 -2.62 -10.19 -1.55
N LEU A 7 -2.64 -8.87 -1.60
CA LEU A 7 -2.53 -8.13 -2.86
C LEU A 7 -1.12 -7.58 -3.01
N LEU A 8 -0.58 -7.71 -4.21
CA LEU A 8 0.76 -7.21 -4.55
C LEU A 8 0.65 -6.21 -5.69
N LEU A 9 1.08 -4.98 -5.44
CA LEU A 9 1.09 -3.91 -6.43
C LEU A 9 2.53 -3.56 -6.77
N GLN A 10 2.84 -3.50 -8.07
CA GLN A 10 4.20 -3.21 -8.53
C GLN A 10 4.28 -2.00 -9.44
N GLN A 11 3.15 -1.47 -9.89
CA GLN A 11 3.13 -0.33 -10.79
C GLN A 11 2.97 0.97 -10.03
N SER A 12 3.49 2.06 -10.60
CA SER A 12 3.31 3.40 -10.06
C SER A 12 1.83 3.75 -9.94
N PRO A 13 1.44 4.48 -8.87
CA PRO A 13 0.06 4.96 -8.75
C PRO A 13 -0.30 5.97 -9.84
N PHE A 14 0.70 6.51 -10.55
CA PHE A 14 0.51 7.54 -11.57
C PHE A 14 0.43 6.94 -12.99
N ALA A 15 0.67 5.65 -13.13
CA ALA A 15 0.72 5.00 -14.44
C ALA A 15 -0.08 3.71 -14.42
N GLY A 16 -0.89 3.49 -15.46
CA GLY A 16 -1.66 2.26 -15.58
C GLY A 16 -2.87 2.22 -14.67
N GLN A 17 -3.40 1.03 -14.49
CA GLN A 17 -4.65 0.80 -13.77
C GLN A 17 -4.47 0.00 -12.48
N SER A 18 -3.23 -0.24 -12.07
CA SER A 18 -2.94 -1.16 -10.96
C SER A 18 -3.65 -0.76 -9.67
N PHE A 19 -3.52 0.51 -9.26
CA PHE A 19 -4.13 0.98 -8.02
C PHE A 19 -5.66 1.00 -8.11
N ALA A 20 -6.20 1.42 -9.24
CA ALA A 20 -7.65 1.44 -9.42
C ALA A 20 -8.22 0.02 -9.40
N SER A 21 -7.56 -0.91 -10.08
CA SER A 21 -8.00 -2.30 -10.13
C SER A 21 -7.87 -2.98 -8.77
N ALA A 22 -6.80 -2.71 -8.05
CA ALA A 22 -6.60 -3.27 -6.72
C ALA A 22 -7.68 -2.77 -5.74
N LEU A 23 -7.99 -1.49 -5.79
CA LEU A 23 -9.01 -0.90 -4.93
C LEU A 23 -10.39 -1.49 -5.23
N GLN A 24 -10.70 -1.63 -6.51
CA GLN A 24 -11.97 -2.22 -6.93
C GLN A 24 -12.06 -3.69 -6.49
N PHE A 25 -10.99 -4.45 -6.68
CA PHE A 25 -10.94 -5.84 -6.23
C PHE A 25 -11.12 -5.93 -4.72
N ALA A 26 -10.41 -5.09 -3.97
CA ALA A 26 -10.48 -5.11 -2.50
C ALA A 26 -11.89 -4.83 -2.00
N ARG A 27 -12.56 -3.84 -2.58
CA ARG A 27 -13.94 -3.53 -2.21
C ARG A 27 -14.88 -4.69 -2.52
N ALA A 28 -14.72 -5.30 -3.69
CA ALA A 28 -15.55 -6.43 -4.09
C ALA A 28 -15.31 -7.63 -3.19
N ALA A 29 -14.05 -7.90 -2.84
CA ALA A 29 -13.72 -9.03 -1.97
C ALA A 29 -14.36 -8.88 -0.60
N LEU A 30 -14.28 -7.69 0.00
CA LEU A 30 -14.91 -7.46 1.30
C LEU A 30 -16.43 -7.56 1.21
N ALA A 31 -17.01 -7.06 0.12
CA ALA A 31 -18.47 -7.14 -0.09
C ALA A 31 -18.95 -8.60 -0.18
N GLN A 32 -18.08 -9.49 -0.66
CA GLN A 32 -18.40 -10.92 -0.76
C GLN A 32 -18.07 -11.69 0.51
N GLY A 33 -17.63 -11.02 1.55
CA GLY A 33 -17.31 -11.68 2.81
C GLY A 33 -15.90 -12.25 2.89
N TYR A 34 -15.06 -12.00 1.90
CA TYR A 34 -13.66 -12.40 1.95
C TYR A 34 -12.84 -11.43 2.80
N LEU A 35 -11.65 -11.85 3.18
CA LEU A 35 -10.75 -11.02 3.99
C LEU A 35 -9.52 -10.63 3.18
N LEU A 36 -8.95 -9.49 3.55
CA LEU A 36 -7.69 -9.02 2.98
C LEU A 36 -6.64 -9.04 4.10
N GLU A 37 -5.64 -9.91 3.93
CA GLU A 37 -4.58 -10.06 4.90
C GLU A 37 -3.60 -8.89 4.85
N GLN A 38 -3.30 -8.44 3.65
CA GLN A 38 -2.35 -7.35 3.42
C GLN A 38 -2.45 -6.83 2.00
N ILE A 39 -2.01 -5.59 1.82
CA ILE A 39 -1.73 -5.01 0.51
C ILE A 39 -0.28 -4.57 0.56
N PHE A 40 0.55 -5.08 -0.35
CA PHE A 40 1.99 -4.81 -0.36
C PHE A 40 2.37 -4.01 -1.60
N LEU A 41 3.00 -2.87 -1.37
CA LEU A 41 3.49 -2.00 -2.43
C LEU A 41 4.96 -2.30 -2.67
N TYR A 42 5.31 -2.71 -3.89
CA TYR A 42 6.64 -3.10 -4.28
C TYR A 42 7.02 -2.38 -5.57
N GLU A 43 8.30 -2.35 -5.91
CA GLU A 43 8.79 -1.68 -7.09
C GLU A 43 8.24 -0.25 -7.16
N ASP A 44 7.76 0.21 -8.31
CA ASP A 44 7.29 1.58 -8.49
C ASP A 44 6.03 1.91 -7.69
N ALA A 45 5.34 0.92 -7.16
CA ALA A 45 4.17 1.18 -6.34
C ALA A 45 4.52 1.94 -5.06
N VAL A 46 5.77 1.85 -4.59
CA VAL A 46 6.20 2.58 -3.39
C VAL A 46 6.18 4.10 -3.57
N LEU A 47 6.07 4.59 -4.81
CA LEU A 47 5.92 6.03 -5.04
C LEU A 47 4.66 6.59 -4.40
N ALA A 48 3.68 5.74 -4.11
CA ALA A 48 2.45 6.15 -3.41
C ALA A 48 2.73 6.68 -2.00
N VAL A 49 3.86 6.30 -1.41
CA VAL A 49 4.20 6.67 -0.03
C VAL A 49 4.77 8.08 0.08
N GLN A 50 5.16 8.69 -1.06
CA GLN A 50 5.77 10.02 -1.05
C GLN A 50 4.85 11.05 -0.42
N PRO A 51 5.35 11.87 0.50
CA PRO A 51 4.51 12.88 1.16
C PRO A 51 4.19 14.09 0.29
N GLY A 52 4.91 14.29 -0.81
CA GLY A 52 4.77 15.48 -1.63
C GLY A 52 3.92 15.31 -2.89
N ILE A 53 3.05 14.31 -2.93
CA ILE A 53 2.21 14.09 -4.10
C ILE A 53 1.22 15.23 -4.25
N ASP A 54 1.24 15.88 -5.41
CA ASP A 54 0.35 16.99 -5.72
C ASP A 54 -0.18 16.77 -7.15
N LEU A 55 -1.43 16.40 -7.24
CA LEU A 55 -2.07 16.05 -8.50
C LEU A 55 -2.98 17.18 -8.98
N PRO A 56 -3.20 17.31 -10.32
CA PRO A 56 -4.22 18.23 -10.82
C PRO A 56 -5.57 17.94 -10.19
N ALA A 57 -6.37 18.97 -10.05
CA ALA A 57 -7.66 18.89 -9.35
C ALA A 57 -8.62 17.88 -10.00
N ASP A 58 -8.49 17.65 -11.31
CA ASP A 58 -9.35 16.72 -12.05
C ASP A 58 -8.79 15.31 -12.12
N GLU A 59 -7.63 15.05 -11.51
CA GLU A 59 -7.01 13.73 -11.51
C GLU A 59 -7.25 13.05 -10.17
N PRO A 60 -7.78 11.81 -10.16
CA PRO A 60 -8.03 11.11 -8.89
C PRO A 60 -6.71 10.74 -8.22
N ASP A 61 -6.64 10.94 -6.91
CA ASP A 61 -5.50 10.53 -6.11
C ASP A 61 -5.73 9.09 -5.63
N LEU A 62 -5.35 8.14 -6.46
CA LEU A 62 -5.59 6.73 -6.18
C LEU A 62 -4.77 6.24 -4.98
N ALA A 63 -3.59 6.79 -4.76
CA ALA A 63 -2.79 6.43 -3.59
C ALA A 63 -3.51 6.83 -2.31
N ALA A 64 -4.06 8.05 -2.27
CA ALA A 64 -4.80 8.52 -1.11
C ALA A 64 -6.09 7.72 -0.91
N GLN A 65 -6.77 7.36 -1.99
CA GLN A 65 -7.99 6.56 -1.90
C GLN A 65 -7.70 5.17 -1.34
N LEU A 66 -6.62 4.54 -1.79
CA LEU A 66 -6.23 3.23 -1.27
C LEU A 66 -5.84 3.33 0.20
N ALA A 67 -5.07 4.33 0.57
CA ALA A 67 -4.65 4.54 1.94
C ALA A 67 -5.84 4.73 2.87
N SER A 68 -6.80 5.57 2.46
CA SER A 68 -8.01 5.81 3.23
C SER A 68 -8.85 4.55 3.39
N PHE A 69 -8.99 3.80 2.31
CA PHE A 69 -9.74 2.54 2.34
C PHE A 69 -9.11 1.56 3.32
N CYS A 70 -7.79 1.37 3.25
CA CYS A 70 -7.10 0.44 4.14
C CYS A 70 -7.20 0.88 5.59
N GLN A 71 -7.13 2.17 5.85
CA GLN A 71 -7.26 2.69 7.21
C GLN A 71 -8.66 2.43 7.76
N GLN A 72 -9.69 2.68 6.97
CA GLN A 72 -11.07 2.46 7.39
C GLN A 72 -11.38 0.98 7.62
N GLN A 73 -10.83 0.12 6.78
CA GLN A 73 -11.09 -1.32 6.85
C GLN A 73 -10.07 -2.07 7.70
N GLN A 74 -9.11 -1.36 8.27
CA GLN A 74 -8.05 -1.94 9.11
C GLN A 74 -7.25 -3.01 8.38
N ILE A 75 -6.93 -2.74 7.12
CA ILE A 75 -6.11 -3.63 6.30
C ILE A 75 -4.67 -3.13 6.34
N PRO A 76 -3.70 -3.99 6.67
CA PRO A 76 -2.29 -3.59 6.65
C PRO A 76 -1.87 -3.20 5.24
N LEU A 77 -1.42 -1.95 5.08
CA LEU A 77 -0.92 -1.42 3.81
C LEU A 77 0.58 -1.26 3.94
N LEU A 78 1.30 -2.24 3.44
CA LEU A 78 2.75 -2.35 3.60
C LEU A 78 3.47 -1.85 2.36
N TYR A 79 4.68 -1.33 2.52
CA TYR A 79 5.53 -1.00 1.39
C TYR A 79 6.96 -1.45 1.65
N CYS A 80 7.65 -1.82 0.58
CA CYS A 80 9.03 -2.29 0.67
C CYS A 80 9.97 -1.12 0.90
N VAL A 81 10.65 -1.12 2.04
CA VAL A 81 11.59 -0.06 2.41
C VAL A 81 12.74 0.03 1.40
N THR A 82 13.29 -1.11 0.99
CA THR A 82 14.39 -1.13 0.03
C THR A 82 13.99 -0.54 -1.31
N ALA A 83 12.79 -0.90 -1.81
CA ALA A 83 12.30 -0.34 -3.06
C ALA A 83 12.08 1.16 -2.96
N ALA A 84 11.58 1.62 -1.80
CA ALA A 84 11.37 3.04 -1.54
C ALA A 84 12.69 3.80 -1.52
N GLU A 85 13.69 3.28 -0.82
CA GLU A 85 15.01 3.91 -0.73
C GLU A 85 15.67 4.06 -2.10
N LYS A 86 15.57 3.03 -2.94
CA LYS A 86 16.13 3.08 -4.29
C LYS A 86 15.53 4.20 -5.13
N ARG A 87 14.32 4.62 -4.81
CA ARG A 87 13.58 5.62 -5.57
C ARG A 87 13.57 6.99 -4.90
N GLY A 88 14.38 7.15 -3.86
CA GLY A 88 14.46 8.42 -3.14
C GLY A 88 13.19 8.70 -2.32
N VAL A 89 12.41 7.70 -2.03
CA VAL A 89 11.22 7.84 -1.21
C VAL A 89 11.61 7.55 0.23
N PHE A 90 11.45 8.52 1.08
CA PHE A 90 11.84 8.39 2.48
C PHE A 90 10.60 8.24 3.35
N SER A 91 10.60 7.16 4.14
CA SER A 91 9.65 7.02 5.22
C SER A 91 10.27 7.64 6.47
N ASP A 92 9.43 7.92 7.46
CA ASP A 92 9.94 8.44 8.73
C ASP A 92 10.80 7.42 9.47
N ILE A 93 10.70 6.15 9.11
CA ILE A 93 11.56 5.11 9.69
C ILE A 93 12.99 5.28 9.21
N ASN A 94 13.18 5.70 7.95
CA ASN A 94 14.49 5.92 7.37
C ASN A 94 14.94 7.38 7.49
N ALA A 95 14.06 8.25 7.88
CA ALA A 95 14.41 9.62 8.14
C ALA A 95 15.17 9.68 9.47
N ASP A 96 16.04 10.69 9.58
CA ASP A 96 16.71 10.98 10.84
C ASP A 96 15.70 10.90 11.99
N ALA A 97 16.18 10.47 13.15
CA ALA A 97 15.38 10.41 14.35
C ALA A 97 14.68 11.73 14.70
N LYS A 98 15.10 12.80 14.06
CA LYS A 98 14.49 14.12 14.18
C LYS A 98 13.34 14.35 13.23
N ALA A 99 13.07 13.43 12.32
CA ALA A 99 11.93 13.57 11.42
C ALA A 99 10.65 13.68 12.23
N ASP A 100 9.74 14.46 11.72
CA ASP A 100 8.48 14.72 12.38
C ASP A 100 7.67 13.43 12.50
N LYS A 101 7.69 12.85 13.68
CA LYS A 101 6.97 11.61 13.93
C LYS A 101 5.47 11.79 13.83
N SER A 102 4.98 13.02 13.95
CA SER A 102 3.54 13.26 13.85
C SER A 102 3.05 13.08 12.41
N ALA A 103 3.90 13.33 11.41
CA ALA A 103 3.52 13.14 10.02
C ALA A 103 3.25 11.68 9.69
N ASN A 104 3.95 10.75 10.37
CA ASN A 104 3.79 9.31 10.14
C ASN A 104 2.87 8.63 11.13
N ALA A 105 2.62 9.25 12.26
CA ALA A 105 1.79 8.64 13.30
C ALA A 105 0.40 8.28 12.77
N ASN A 106 -0.08 9.01 11.79
CA ASN A 106 -1.39 8.81 11.19
C ASN A 106 -1.33 8.24 9.78
N SER A 107 -0.14 7.93 9.28
CA SER A 107 -0.01 7.36 7.94
C SER A 107 -0.43 5.90 7.96
N PRO A 108 -1.29 5.47 7.04
CA PRO A 108 -1.64 4.06 6.93
C PRO A 108 -0.55 3.22 6.27
N PHE A 109 0.48 3.85 5.69
CA PHE A 109 1.57 3.10 5.05
C PHE A 109 2.55 2.59 6.11
N ILE A 110 2.80 1.27 6.09
CA ILE A 110 3.65 0.61 7.07
C ILE A 110 4.91 0.13 6.37
N ALA A 111 6.07 0.56 6.85
CA ALA A 111 7.35 0.11 6.29
C ALA A 111 7.57 -1.37 6.58
N ALA A 112 7.99 -2.12 5.56
CA ALA A 112 8.17 -3.55 5.68
C ALA A 112 9.26 -4.03 4.72
N GLY A 113 9.54 -5.32 4.74
CA GLY A 113 10.42 -5.97 3.78
C GLY A 113 9.71 -7.11 3.11
N LEU A 114 10.35 -7.66 2.08
CA LEU A 114 9.82 -8.82 1.37
C LEU A 114 9.63 -10.01 2.30
N ALA A 115 10.48 -10.16 3.31
CA ALA A 115 10.36 -11.25 4.26
C ALA A 115 9.05 -11.17 5.03
N GLU A 116 8.65 -9.97 5.45
CA GLU A 116 7.37 -9.79 6.15
C GLU A 116 6.19 -10.09 5.23
N PHE A 117 6.27 -9.64 3.98
CA PHE A 117 5.25 -9.97 3.00
C PHE A 117 5.11 -11.47 2.85
N ALA A 118 6.25 -12.17 2.71
CA ALA A 118 6.26 -13.62 2.54
C ALA A 118 5.67 -14.33 3.76
N MET A 119 5.98 -13.85 4.96
CA MET A 119 5.47 -14.46 6.19
C MET A 119 3.95 -14.36 6.30
N ARG A 120 3.37 -13.30 5.74
CA ARG A 120 1.93 -13.09 5.78
C ARG A 120 1.17 -13.84 4.70
N LEU A 121 1.88 -14.51 3.77
CA LEU A 121 1.24 -15.22 2.65
C LEU A 121 0.55 -16.51 3.07
N THR A 122 0.96 -17.09 4.20
CA THR A 122 0.43 -18.38 4.64
C THR A 122 -1.08 -18.31 4.79
N GLY A 123 -1.77 -19.22 4.11
CA GLY A 123 -3.23 -19.28 4.16
C GLY A 123 -3.93 -18.23 3.32
N THR A 124 -3.22 -17.49 2.48
CA THR A 124 -3.83 -16.48 1.61
C THR A 124 -3.66 -16.85 0.14
N LYS A 125 -4.47 -16.22 -0.69
CA LYS A 125 -4.31 -16.27 -2.15
C LYS A 125 -3.71 -14.95 -2.59
N VAL A 126 -2.65 -15.01 -3.41
CA VAL A 126 -1.95 -13.80 -3.88
C VAL A 126 -2.55 -13.35 -5.19
N VAL A 127 -2.89 -12.08 -5.26
CA VAL A 127 -3.33 -11.44 -6.50
C VAL A 127 -2.39 -10.27 -6.79
N GLN A 128 -1.81 -10.27 -7.98
CA GLN A 128 -0.87 -9.22 -8.39
C GLN A 128 -1.55 -8.29 -9.39
N PHE A 129 -1.30 -7.01 -9.20
CA PHE A 129 -1.81 -5.95 -10.08
C PHE A 129 -0.69 -5.17 -10.72
#